data_ba11f7e34b6df9695abfab96a67ab02f
#
_entry.id   ba11f7e34b6df9695abfab96a67ab02f
#
_cell.length_a   1.000
_cell.length_b   1.000
_cell.length_c   1.000
_cell.angle_alpha   90.00
_cell.angle_beta   90.00
_cell.angle_gamma   90.00
#
_symmetry.space_group_name_H-M   'P 1'
#
loop_
_entity.id
_entity.type
_entity.pdbx_description
1 polymer ?
#
loop_
_entity_poly.entity_id
_entity_poly.type
_entity_poly.pdbx_seq_one_letter_code
_entity_poly.pdbx_strand_id
1 'polypeptide(L)'
;ADALNIIADQPELLEQAKTDIILTPHPGEMSRLTTKPVSEILTTLEQSAETFAKRFHVICVLKDFHTVTAVSDGMTYVNLSGNNGMATAGSGDVLAGVIGSLLAQGMKAEEAAPLGVYVHGLAGDAAKEKCGVRGMMASDIIEGLKEVEKS
;
A
#
# COMPACT_ATOMS: atom_id res chain seq x y z
N ALA A 1 -2.37 1.39 10.11
CA ALA A 1 -2.11 1.48 11.53
C ALA A 1 -3.42 1.52 12.31
N ASP A 2 -3.65 2.52 13.20
CA ASP A 2 -4.78 2.48 14.15
C ASP A 2 -6.16 2.42 13.48
N ALA A 3 -6.39 3.14 12.40
CA ALA A 3 -7.63 3.07 11.64
C ALA A 3 -7.94 1.64 11.14
N LEU A 4 -6.94 0.91 10.65
CA LEU A 4 -7.11 -0.47 10.21
C LEU A 4 -7.42 -1.42 11.39
N ASN A 5 -6.86 -1.16 12.56
CA ASN A 5 -7.18 -1.93 13.76
C ASN A 5 -8.63 -1.70 14.21
N ILE A 6 -9.10 -0.43 14.18
CA ILE A 6 -10.49 -0.09 14.50
C ILE A 6 -11.45 -0.73 13.49
N ILE A 7 -11.15 -0.65 12.19
CA ILE A 7 -11.96 -1.27 11.13
C ILE A 7 -11.98 -2.80 11.27
N ALA A 8 -10.90 -3.43 11.75
CA ALA A 8 -10.86 -4.87 11.92
C ALA A 8 -11.89 -5.41 12.93
N ASP A 9 -12.30 -4.59 13.90
CA ASP A 9 -13.36 -4.95 14.86
C ASP A 9 -14.76 -4.87 14.23
N GLN A 10 -14.95 -4.04 13.20
CA GLN A 10 -16.23 -3.80 12.52
C GLN A 10 -16.01 -3.58 11.01
N PRO A 11 -15.55 -4.58 10.25
CA PRO A 11 -15.22 -4.41 8.83
C PRO A 11 -16.42 -4.05 7.95
N GLU A 12 -17.65 -4.31 8.41
CA GLU A 12 -18.89 -3.94 7.73
C GLU A 12 -19.08 -2.41 7.59
N LEU A 13 -18.34 -1.61 8.35
CA LEU A 13 -18.32 -0.14 8.18
C LEU A 13 -17.83 0.27 6.79
N LEU A 14 -16.98 -0.54 6.16
CA LEU A 14 -16.49 -0.29 4.80
C LEU A 14 -17.63 -0.32 3.77
N GLU A 15 -18.65 -1.15 3.98
CA GLU A 15 -19.80 -1.27 3.07
C GLU A 15 -20.72 -0.04 3.12
N GLN A 16 -20.60 0.79 4.17
CA GLN A 16 -21.38 2.02 4.34
C GLN A 16 -20.76 3.23 3.68
N ALA A 17 -19.54 3.10 3.17
CA ALA A 17 -18.84 4.20 2.52
C ALA A 17 -19.55 4.65 1.23
N LYS A 18 -19.63 5.97 1.04
CA LYS A 18 -20.21 6.59 -0.16
C LYS A 18 -19.16 7.11 -1.14
N THR A 19 -17.90 6.86 -0.82
CA THR A 19 -16.73 7.29 -1.60
C THR A 19 -15.75 6.14 -1.70
N ASP A 20 -14.82 6.22 -2.64
CA ASP A 20 -13.75 5.23 -2.74
C ASP A 20 -12.92 5.19 -1.45
N ILE A 21 -12.59 3.98 -1.02
CA ILE A 21 -11.70 3.72 0.10
C ILE A 21 -10.46 3.00 -0.40
N ILE A 22 -9.29 3.50 -0.03
CA ILE A 22 -8.01 2.83 -0.24
C ILE A 22 -7.47 2.41 1.13
N LEU A 23 -7.25 1.11 1.32
CA LEU A 23 -6.64 0.55 2.52
C LEU A 23 -5.24 0.04 2.19
N THR A 24 -4.28 0.33 3.08
CA THR A 24 -2.87 -0.06 2.88
C THR A 24 -2.36 -1.01 3.98
N PRO A 25 -2.99 -2.20 4.18
CA PRO A 25 -2.58 -3.12 5.21
C PRO A 25 -1.23 -3.79 4.90
N HIS A 26 -0.46 -4.07 5.95
CA HIS A 26 0.58 -5.10 5.91
C HIS A 26 -0.03 -6.47 6.27
N PRO A 27 0.67 -7.63 6.08
CA PRO A 27 0.09 -8.96 6.31
C PRO A 27 -0.52 -9.15 7.71
N GLY A 28 0.08 -8.56 8.75
CA GLY A 28 -0.46 -8.63 10.11
C GLY A 28 -1.76 -7.83 10.30
N GLU A 29 -1.92 -6.69 9.63
CA GLU A 29 -3.18 -5.92 9.61
C GLU A 29 -4.24 -6.65 8.79
N MET A 30 -3.85 -7.21 7.63
CA MET A 30 -4.73 -8.01 6.80
C MET A 30 -5.24 -9.26 7.52
N SER A 31 -4.39 -9.90 8.31
CA SER A 31 -4.76 -11.02 9.18
C SER A 31 -5.89 -10.65 10.16
N ARG A 32 -5.83 -9.48 10.78
CA ARG A 32 -6.90 -8.98 11.67
C ARG A 32 -8.17 -8.65 10.91
N LEU A 33 -8.06 -7.98 9.76
CA LEU A 33 -9.21 -7.62 8.90
C LEU A 33 -9.96 -8.84 8.37
N THR A 34 -9.25 -9.95 8.14
CA THR A 34 -9.82 -11.16 7.51
C THR A 34 -10.01 -12.32 8.50
N THR A 35 -9.50 -12.19 9.72
CA THR A 35 -9.45 -13.26 10.73
C THR A 35 -8.66 -14.52 10.28
N LYS A 36 -7.81 -14.38 9.25
CA LYS A 36 -6.97 -15.45 8.70
C LYS A 36 -5.56 -15.39 9.30
N PRO A 37 -4.87 -16.54 9.44
CA PRO A 37 -3.47 -16.56 9.90
C PRO A 37 -2.55 -15.75 8.96
N VAL A 38 -1.55 -15.06 9.51
CA VAL A 38 -0.54 -14.33 8.72
C VAL A 38 0.16 -15.25 7.70
N SER A 39 0.44 -16.51 8.08
CA SER A 39 1.05 -17.51 7.19
C SER A 39 0.20 -17.80 5.95
N GLU A 40 -1.12 -17.82 6.08
CA GLU A 40 -2.04 -17.97 4.95
C GLU A 40 -2.00 -16.73 4.04
N ILE A 41 -2.06 -15.53 4.63
CA ILE A 41 -1.97 -14.27 3.87
C ILE A 41 -0.67 -14.22 3.05
N LEU A 42 0.46 -14.56 3.65
CA LEU A 42 1.77 -14.55 2.98
C LEU A 42 1.87 -15.52 1.80
N THR A 43 1.14 -16.64 1.85
CA THR A 43 1.14 -17.62 0.76
C THR A 43 0.10 -17.32 -0.32
N THR A 44 -0.84 -16.39 -0.07
CA THR A 44 -1.97 -16.08 -0.97
C THR A 44 -2.18 -14.57 -1.11
N LEU A 45 -1.09 -13.78 -1.23
CA LEU A 45 -1.14 -12.31 -1.22
C LEU A 45 -2.15 -11.75 -2.23
N GLU A 46 -2.03 -12.13 -3.50
CA GLU A 46 -2.91 -11.67 -4.58
C GLU A 46 -4.38 -12.03 -4.30
N GLN A 47 -4.63 -13.32 -4.02
CA GLN A 47 -5.98 -13.80 -3.74
C GLN A 47 -6.59 -13.16 -2.48
N SER A 48 -5.78 -12.92 -1.46
CA SER A 48 -6.20 -12.27 -0.22
C SER A 48 -6.60 -10.82 -0.48
N ALA A 49 -5.78 -10.06 -1.22
CA ALA A 49 -6.07 -8.68 -1.60
C ALA A 49 -7.34 -8.58 -2.47
N GLU A 50 -7.45 -9.43 -3.50
CA GLU A 50 -8.62 -9.46 -4.40
C GLU A 50 -9.92 -9.81 -3.68
N THR A 51 -9.89 -10.87 -2.86
CA THR A 51 -11.08 -11.31 -2.13
C THR A 51 -11.57 -10.20 -1.19
N PHE A 52 -10.64 -9.53 -0.50
CA PHE A 52 -10.98 -8.44 0.40
C PHE A 52 -11.52 -7.22 -0.37
N ALA A 53 -10.85 -6.81 -1.45
CA ALA A 53 -11.26 -5.68 -2.27
C ALA A 53 -12.67 -5.88 -2.85
N LYS A 54 -12.95 -7.06 -3.41
CA LYS A 54 -14.27 -7.42 -3.96
C LYS A 54 -15.36 -7.47 -2.91
N ARG A 55 -15.06 -8.05 -1.73
CA ARG A 55 -16.06 -8.18 -0.66
C ARG A 55 -16.55 -6.84 -0.15
N PHE A 56 -15.65 -5.89 0.06
CA PHE A 56 -15.96 -4.61 0.70
C PHE A 56 -16.03 -3.44 -0.29
N HIS A 57 -15.91 -3.69 -1.60
CA HIS A 57 -15.89 -2.67 -2.64
C HIS A 57 -14.85 -1.56 -2.38
N VAL A 58 -13.63 -1.96 -2.00
CA VAL A 58 -12.50 -1.09 -1.68
C VAL A 58 -11.31 -1.35 -2.59
N ILE A 59 -10.33 -0.49 -2.55
CA ILE A 59 -9.01 -0.73 -3.11
C ILE A 59 -8.10 -1.20 -1.98
N CYS A 60 -7.53 -2.40 -2.14
CA CYS A 60 -6.65 -3.03 -1.16
C CYS A 60 -5.20 -3.00 -1.63
N VAL A 61 -4.35 -2.25 -0.95
CA VAL A 61 -2.90 -2.20 -1.15
C VAL A 61 -2.25 -3.07 -0.08
N LEU A 62 -2.10 -4.36 -0.34
CA LEU A 62 -1.48 -5.32 0.58
C LEU A 62 0.05 -5.24 0.47
N LYS A 63 0.65 -4.62 1.48
CA LYS A 63 2.11 -4.38 1.54
C LYS A 63 2.85 -5.65 1.93
N ASP A 64 3.83 -6.03 1.11
CA ASP A 64 4.83 -7.03 1.42
C ASP A 64 6.07 -6.76 0.54
N PHE A 65 6.98 -7.72 0.41
CA PHE A 65 8.13 -7.62 -0.49
C PHE A 65 7.73 -7.21 -1.91
N HIS A 66 6.66 -7.79 -2.43
CA HIS A 66 5.95 -7.30 -3.62
C HIS A 66 4.56 -6.82 -3.18
N THR A 67 4.37 -5.51 -3.15
CA THR A 67 3.06 -4.94 -2.81
C THR A 67 2.04 -5.27 -3.89
N VAL A 68 0.91 -5.80 -3.46
CA VAL A 68 -0.24 -6.12 -4.32
C VAL A 68 -1.32 -5.06 -4.15
N THR A 69 -1.74 -4.45 -5.26
CA THR A 69 -2.88 -3.53 -5.29
C THR A 69 -4.04 -4.17 -6.02
N ALA A 70 -5.10 -4.52 -5.32
CA ALA A 70 -6.32 -5.07 -5.88
C ALA A 70 -7.43 -4.02 -5.89
N VAL A 71 -8.05 -3.83 -7.05
CA VAL A 71 -9.22 -2.96 -7.26
C VAL A 71 -10.49 -3.82 -7.31
N SER A 72 -11.59 -3.32 -6.78
CA SER A 72 -12.84 -4.08 -6.61
C SER A 72 -13.44 -4.60 -7.91
N ASP A 73 -13.14 -3.97 -9.06
CA ASP A 73 -13.60 -4.38 -10.39
C ASP A 73 -12.82 -5.56 -11.00
N GLY A 74 -11.82 -6.07 -10.29
CA GLY A 74 -11.02 -7.22 -10.68
C GLY A 74 -9.63 -6.93 -11.23
N MET A 75 -9.21 -5.67 -11.32
CA MET A 75 -7.83 -5.31 -11.67
C MET A 75 -6.90 -5.52 -10.48
N THR A 76 -5.82 -6.28 -10.69
CA THR A 76 -4.78 -6.54 -9.68
C THR A 76 -3.42 -6.18 -10.25
N TYR A 77 -2.66 -5.41 -9.49
CA TYR A 77 -1.31 -4.96 -9.84
C TYR A 77 -0.31 -5.51 -8.84
N VAL A 78 0.79 -6.07 -9.33
CA VAL A 78 1.92 -6.50 -8.50
C VAL A 78 3.08 -5.54 -8.74
N ASN A 79 3.49 -4.86 -7.69
CA ASN A 79 4.58 -3.89 -7.77
C ASN A 79 5.94 -4.58 -7.66
N LEU A 80 6.85 -4.26 -8.57
CA LEU A 80 8.21 -4.80 -8.62
C LEU A 80 9.29 -3.76 -8.28
N SER A 81 8.92 -2.49 -8.10
CA SER A 81 9.85 -1.43 -7.66
C SER A 81 10.03 -1.44 -6.15
N GLY A 82 11.10 -0.88 -5.68
CA GLY A 82 11.43 -0.82 -4.27
C GLY A 82 12.44 -1.87 -3.82
N ASN A 83 12.83 -1.78 -2.57
CA ASN A 83 13.84 -2.66 -1.98
C ASN A 83 13.58 -2.89 -0.48
N ASN A 84 14.28 -3.85 0.10
CA ASN A 84 14.10 -4.25 1.50
C ASN A 84 14.54 -3.19 2.53
N GLY A 85 15.29 -2.15 2.15
CA GLY A 85 15.58 -0.99 3.01
C GLY A 85 14.32 -0.18 3.35
N MET A 86 13.30 -0.28 2.52
CA MET A 86 12.01 0.39 2.76
C MET A 86 11.19 -0.22 3.91
N ALA A 87 11.63 -1.36 4.48
CA ALA A 87 11.03 -1.97 5.67
C ALA A 87 11.45 -1.19 6.94
N THR A 88 11.24 0.12 6.95
CA THR A 88 11.55 1.05 8.03
C THR A 88 10.26 1.70 8.57
N ALA A 89 10.30 2.11 9.84
CA ALA A 89 9.17 2.80 10.46
C ALA A 89 8.83 4.09 9.70
N GLY A 90 7.54 4.33 9.46
CA GLY A 90 7.05 5.51 8.71
C GLY A 90 6.99 5.33 7.19
N SER A 91 7.58 4.30 6.61
CA SER A 91 7.51 4.05 5.15
C SER A 91 6.06 3.89 4.66
N GLY A 92 5.21 3.23 5.45
CA GLY A 92 3.78 3.10 5.13
C GLY A 92 3.02 4.43 5.18
N ASP A 93 3.44 5.36 6.04
CA ASP A 93 2.83 6.70 6.12
C ASP A 93 3.25 7.54 4.91
N VAL A 94 4.50 7.40 4.45
CA VAL A 94 4.97 8.01 3.19
C VAL A 94 4.13 7.49 2.01
N LEU A 95 3.92 6.17 1.91
CA LEU A 95 3.07 5.58 0.88
C LEU A 95 1.66 6.18 0.90
N ALA A 96 1.04 6.25 2.09
CA ALA A 96 -0.29 6.84 2.23
C ALA A 96 -0.31 8.31 1.80
N GLY A 97 0.74 9.08 2.12
CA GLY A 97 0.92 10.46 1.69
C GLY A 97 1.05 10.61 0.18
N VAL A 98 1.83 9.74 -0.48
CA VAL A 98 1.98 9.72 -1.94
C VAL A 98 0.64 9.45 -2.63
N ILE A 99 -0.08 8.40 -2.21
CA ILE A 99 -1.40 8.07 -2.75
C ILE A 99 -2.37 9.25 -2.52
N GLY A 100 -2.41 9.80 -1.30
CA GLY A 100 -3.25 10.95 -0.95
C GLY A 100 -2.94 12.18 -1.78
N SER A 101 -1.68 12.43 -2.12
CA SER A 101 -1.26 13.53 -3.00
C SER A 101 -1.81 13.36 -4.42
N LEU A 102 -1.76 12.15 -4.98
CA LEU A 102 -2.30 11.85 -6.31
C LEU A 102 -3.83 12.04 -6.34
N LEU A 103 -4.53 11.59 -5.31
CA LEU A 103 -5.96 11.82 -5.15
C LEU A 103 -6.29 13.32 -5.06
N ALA A 104 -5.52 14.09 -4.30
CA ALA A 104 -5.70 15.54 -4.17
C ALA A 104 -5.49 16.31 -5.49
N GLN A 105 -4.71 15.73 -6.41
CA GLN A 105 -4.53 16.24 -7.77
C GLN A 105 -5.67 15.85 -8.74
N GLY A 106 -6.67 15.13 -8.26
CA GLY A 106 -7.85 14.73 -9.04
C GLY A 106 -7.73 13.40 -9.76
N MET A 107 -6.69 12.59 -9.45
CA MET A 107 -6.57 11.25 -10.00
C MET A 107 -7.63 10.33 -9.39
N LYS A 108 -8.17 9.42 -10.17
CA LYS A 108 -9.12 8.42 -9.66
C LYS A 108 -8.42 7.45 -8.71
N ALA A 109 -9.15 6.96 -7.72
CA ALA A 109 -8.61 6.07 -6.69
C ALA A 109 -7.99 4.78 -7.26
N GLU A 110 -8.63 4.21 -8.29
CA GLU A 110 -8.18 3.01 -9.00
C GLU A 110 -6.84 3.19 -9.76
N GLU A 111 -6.51 4.43 -10.12
CA GLU A 111 -5.25 4.80 -10.77
C GLU A 111 -4.21 5.28 -9.73
N ALA A 112 -4.66 6.07 -8.76
CA ALA A 112 -3.79 6.66 -7.74
C ALA A 112 -3.13 5.61 -6.84
N ALA A 113 -3.85 4.54 -6.50
CA ALA A 113 -3.32 3.50 -5.62
C ALA A 113 -2.15 2.74 -6.25
N PRO A 114 -2.27 2.11 -7.44
CA PRO A 114 -1.15 1.39 -8.05
C PRO A 114 -0.01 2.34 -8.46
N LEU A 115 -0.31 3.53 -8.99
CA LEU A 115 0.72 4.51 -9.33
C LEU A 115 1.47 4.99 -8.10
N GLY A 116 0.78 5.27 -7.00
CA GLY A 116 1.40 5.69 -5.74
C GLY A 116 2.33 4.62 -5.17
N VAL A 117 1.96 3.35 -5.25
CA VAL A 117 2.82 2.22 -4.86
C VAL A 117 4.07 2.17 -5.73
N TYR A 118 3.93 2.32 -7.04
CA TYR A 118 5.04 2.30 -7.98
C TYR A 118 6.02 3.46 -7.74
N VAL A 119 5.51 4.69 -7.65
CA VAL A 119 6.30 5.91 -7.38
C VAL A 119 7.02 5.81 -6.03
N HIS A 120 6.33 5.33 -4.99
CA HIS A 120 6.93 5.09 -3.68
C HIS A 120 8.08 4.07 -3.75
N GLY A 121 7.91 3.00 -4.52
CA GLY A 121 8.97 2.01 -4.75
C GLY A 121 10.18 2.61 -5.46
N LEU A 122 9.99 3.37 -6.54
CA LEU A 122 11.06 4.07 -7.25
C LEU A 122 11.79 5.06 -6.36
N ALA A 123 11.05 5.80 -5.50
CA ALA A 123 11.65 6.70 -4.52
C ALA A 123 12.53 5.96 -3.51
N GLY A 124 12.11 4.78 -3.07
CA GLY A 124 12.92 3.90 -2.23
C GLY A 124 14.18 3.40 -2.93
N ASP A 125 14.09 3.10 -4.23
CA ASP A 125 15.27 2.70 -5.02
C ASP A 125 16.25 3.86 -5.19
N ALA A 126 15.76 5.08 -5.44
CA ALA A 126 16.59 6.28 -5.46
C ALA A 126 17.25 6.58 -4.09
N ALA A 127 16.51 6.37 -2.99
CA ALA A 127 17.06 6.51 -1.64
C ALA A 127 18.15 5.48 -1.36
N LYS A 128 17.99 4.24 -1.78
CA LYS A 128 19.00 3.18 -1.65
C LYS A 128 20.34 3.56 -2.27
N GLU A 129 20.34 4.20 -3.43
CA GLU A 129 21.57 4.65 -4.10
C GLU A 129 22.32 5.71 -3.27
N LYS A 130 21.62 6.50 -2.46
CA LYS A 130 22.21 7.57 -1.64
C LYS A 130 22.64 7.11 -0.25
N CYS A 131 21.81 6.36 0.45
CA CYS A 131 22.05 6.01 1.87
C CYS A 131 22.24 4.50 2.12
N GLY A 132 22.12 3.68 1.08
CA GLY A 132 22.17 2.22 1.21
C GLY A 132 20.94 1.63 1.91
N VAL A 133 20.83 0.30 1.86
CA VAL A 133 19.66 -0.43 2.40
C VAL A 133 19.57 -0.36 3.93
N ARG A 134 20.71 -0.42 4.63
CA ARG A 134 20.72 -0.52 6.10
C ARG A 134 20.51 0.81 6.82
N GLY A 135 20.81 1.91 6.17
CA GLY A 135 20.71 3.26 6.75
C GLY A 135 19.40 3.98 6.37
N MET A 136 18.58 3.38 5.54
CA MET A 136 17.39 4.02 4.98
C MET A 136 16.34 4.34 6.05
N MET A 137 15.89 5.59 6.02
CA MET A 137 14.77 6.08 6.84
C MET A 137 13.61 6.52 5.93
N ALA A 138 12.43 6.70 6.52
CA ALA A 138 11.26 7.19 5.78
C ALA A 138 11.49 8.57 5.14
N SER A 139 12.28 9.44 5.78
CA SER A 139 12.68 10.73 5.22
C SER A 139 13.52 10.61 3.95
N ASP A 140 14.35 9.57 3.82
CA ASP A 140 15.15 9.35 2.62
C ASP A 140 14.28 8.94 1.43
N ILE A 141 13.18 8.19 1.68
CA ILE A 141 12.18 7.86 0.66
C ILE A 141 11.49 9.14 0.18
N ILE A 142 11.13 10.07 1.09
CA ILE A 142 10.56 11.37 0.72
C ILE A 142 11.53 12.17 -0.16
N GLU A 143 12.81 12.20 0.20
CA GLU A 143 13.85 12.85 -0.63
C GLU A 143 14.02 12.13 -1.98
N GLY A 144 13.85 10.81 -2.02
CA GLY A 144 13.89 10.01 -3.24
C GLY A 144 12.79 10.36 -4.24
N LEU A 145 11.62 10.85 -3.79
CA LEU A 145 10.55 11.32 -4.67
C LEU A 145 11.01 12.40 -5.65
N LYS A 146 11.91 13.30 -5.20
CA LYS A 146 12.47 14.37 -6.04
C LYS A 146 13.28 13.84 -7.23
N GLU A 147 13.82 12.64 -7.13
CA GLU A 147 14.56 12.03 -8.23
C GLU A 147 13.63 11.35 -9.24
N VAL A 148 12.50 10.79 -8.77
CA VAL A 148 11.50 10.16 -9.64
C VAL A 148 10.85 11.19 -10.57
N GLU A 149 10.63 12.43 -10.09
CA GLU A 149 10.05 13.51 -10.89
C GLU A 149 10.99 14.04 -12.01
N LYS A 150 12.28 13.72 -11.93
CA LYS A 150 13.28 14.17 -12.92
C LYS A 150 13.50 13.16 -14.05
N SER A 151 12.99 11.95 -13.91
CA SER A 151 13.14 10.85 -14.87
C SER A 151 11.94 10.75 -15.81
#